data_b30ab26d70615c62b9d9eb9caa8e195f
#
_entry.id   b30ab26d70615c62b9d9eb9caa8e195f
#
_cell.length_a   1.000
_cell.length_b   1.000
_cell.length_c   1.000
_cell.angle_alpha   90.00
_cell.angle_beta   90.00
_cell.angle_gamma   90.00
#
_symmetry.space_group_name_H-M   'P 1'
#
loop_
_entity.id
_entity.type
_entity.pdbx_description
1 polymer ?
#
loop_
_entity_poly.entity_id
_entity_poly.type
_entity_poly.pdbx_seq_one_letter_code
_entity_poly.pdbx_strand_id
1 'polypeptide(L)'
;KEAIEAVDFISLQCYGPSPVRFPVEKYDSDIQMVLKYGIPKEKLVAGVPFYGVTKDNSKKTEAYFSFVQEGLITEPAQNEVIYKGEKYVFDGQDNIRTKTRYAMEQGLKGMMSWDLATDLPLDDSKSLLKAMVEELRK
;
A
#
# COMPACT_ATOMS: atom_id res chain seq x y z
N LYS A 1 10.68 -3.97 -24.77
CA LYS A 1 10.98 -5.40 -24.53
C LYS A 1 12.37 -5.58 -23.96
N GLU A 2 13.40 -5.02 -24.60
CA GLU A 2 14.81 -5.10 -24.16
C GLU A 2 15.03 -4.55 -22.73
N ALA A 3 14.41 -3.42 -22.38
CA ALA A 3 14.54 -2.83 -21.04
C ALA A 3 13.98 -3.75 -19.94
N ILE A 4 12.91 -4.48 -20.22
CA ILE A 4 12.31 -5.44 -19.27
C ILE A 4 13.25 -6.62 -19.03
N GLU A 5 13.94 -7.06 -20.07
CA GLU A 5 14.91 -8.16 -19.99
C GLU A 5 16.16 -7.77 -19.20
N ALA A 6 16.55 -6.48 -19.26
CA ALA A 6 17.75 -5.95 -18.63
C ALA A 6 17.64 -5.70 -17.12
N VAL A 7 16.44 -5.69 -16.54
CA VAL A 7 16.22 -5.40 -15.12
C VAL A 7 15.86 -6.66 -14.34
N ASP A 8 16.22 -6.69 -13.07
CA ASP A 8 15.90 -7.80 -12.16
C ASP A 8 14.45 -7.76 -11.70
N PHE A 9 13.91 -6.55 -11.50
CA PHE A 9 12.50 -6.35 -11.17
C PHE A 9 12.03 -4.95 -11.55
N ILE A 10 10.71 -4.79 -11.60
CA ILE A 10 10.02 -3.53 -11.87
C ILE A 10 9.09 -3.27 -10.69
N SER A 11 9.22 -2.09 -10.09
CA SER A 11 8.36 -1.66 -8.99
C SER A 11 7.20 -0.81 -9.52
N LEU A 12 5.98 -1.28 -9.30
CA LEU A 12 4.76 -0.57 -9.67
C LEU A 12 4.24 0.22 -8.47
N GLN A 13 4.17 1.53 -8.61
CA GLN A 13 3.62 2.41 -7.59
C GLN A 13 2.09 2.45 -7.69
N CYS A 14 1.41 1.55 -6.98
CA CYS A 14 -0.05 1.51 -6.88
C CYS A 14 -0.56 2.47 -5.81
N TYR A 15 -0.01 3.65 -5.75
CA TYR A 15 -0.33 4.70 -4.79
C TYR A 15 0.00 6.08 -5.36
N GLY A 16 -0.43 7.13 -4.68
CA GLY A 16 -0.16 8.50 -5.08
C GLY A 16 -0.87 9.49 -4.14
N PRO A 17 -0.85 10.78 -4.45
CA PRO A 17 -1.45 11.80 -3.58
C PRO A 17 -2.97 11.92 -3.73
N SER A 18 -3.60 11.08 -4.55
CA SER A 18 -5.06 11.12 -4.77
C SER A 18 -5.76 9.98 -4.02
N PRO A 19 -6.88 10.25 -3.36
CA PRO A 19 -7.63 9.23 -2.62
C PRO A 19 -8.16 8.10 -3.53
N VAL A 20 -8.33 8.35 -4.83
CA VAL A 20 -8.81 7.34 -5.79
C VAL A 20 -7.80 6.21 -6.04
N ARG A 21 -6.56 6.36 -5.58
CA ARG A 21 -5.49 5.35 -5.73
C ARG A 21 -5.51 4.30 -4.60
N PHE A 22 -6.33 4.48 -3.56
CA PHE A 22 -6.32 3.65 -2.35
C PHE A 22 -7.22 2.41 -2.40
N PRO A 23 -8.38 2.39 -3.08
CA PRO A 23 -9.24 1.21 -3.11
C PRO A 23 -8.53 -0.04 -3.63
N VAL A 24 -8.86 -1.20 -3.06
CA VAL A 24 -8.31 -2.51 -3.47
C VAL A 24 -8.59 -2.79 -4.95
N GLU A 25 -9.76 -2.38 -5.44
CA GLU A 25 -10.16 -2.54 -6.85
C GLU A 25 -9.24 -1.76 -7.79
N LYS A 26 -8.78 -0.58 -7.36
CA LYS A 26 -7.82 0.23 -8.14
C LYS A 26 -6.45 -0.44 -8.18
N TYR A 27 -6.00 -0.97 -7.04
CA TYR A 27 -4.75 -1.73 -6.94
C TYR A 27 -4.77 -2.95 -7.87
N ASP A 28 -5.86 -3.73 -7.84
CA ASP A 28 -6.06 -4.86 -8.74
C ASP A 28 -5.99 -4.42 -10.21
N SER A 29 -6.76 -3.40 -10.59
CA SER A 29 -6.79 -2.93 -11.97
C SER A 29 -5.43 -2.43 -12.47
N ASP A 30 -4.65 -1.76 -11.62
CA ASP A 30 -3.30 -1.29 -11.98
C ASP A 30 -2.36 -2.48 -12.25
N ILE A 31 -2.40 -3.51 -11.42
CA ILE A 31 -1.60 -4.73 -11.62
C ILE A 31 -2.02 -5.45 -12.90
N GLN A 32 -3.32 -5.67 -13.10
CA GLN A 32 -3.83 -6.36 -14.29
C GLN A 32 -3.45 -5.62 -15.58
N MET A 33 -3.52 -4.29 -15.57
CA MET A 33 -3.11 -3.47 -16.71
C MET A 33 -1.64 -3.70 -17.07
N VAL A 34 -0.75 -3.69 -16.08
CA VAL A 34 0.70 -3.86 -16.29
C VAL A 34 1.01 -5.28 -16.78
N LEU A 35 0.37 -6.30 -16.21
CA LEU A 35 0.52 -7.68 -16.68
C LEU A 35 0.05 -7.85 -18.13
N LYS A 36 -1.07 -7.20 -18.48
CA LYS A 36 -1.61 -7.21 -19.85
C LYS A 36 -0.67 -6.55 -20.86
N TYR A 37 0.11 -5.56 -20.45
CA TYR A 37 1.14 -4.94 -21.27
C TYR A 37 2.37 -5.83 -21.49
N GLY A 38 2.44 -6.98 -20.82
CA GLY A 38 3.49 -7.96 -21.03
C GLY A 38 4.65 -7.86 -20.05
N ILE A 39 4.48 -7.16 -18.92
CA ILE A 39 5.46 -7.22 -17.81
C ILE A 39 5.33 -8.60 -17.18
N PRO A 40 6.43 -9.40 -17.10
CA PRO A 40 6.39 -10.70 -16.44
C PRO A 40 6.08 -10.56 -14.95
N LYS A 41 5.14 -11.34 -14.46
CA LYS A 41 4.74 -11.33 -13.04
C LYS A 41 5.92 -11.62 -12.10
N GLU A 42 6.85 -12.45 -12.54
CA GLU A 42 8.06 -12.82 -11.79
C GLU A 42 9.06 -11.66 -11.62
N LYS A 43 8.87 -10.59 -12.37
CA LYS A 43 9.65 -9.35 -12.25
C LYS A 43 8.87 -8.19 -11.64
N LEU A 44 7.57 -8.35 -11.39
CA LEU A 44 6.72 -7.27 -10.90
C LEU A 44 6.68 -7.25 -9.36
N VAL A 45 7.00 -6.08 -8.79
CA VAL A 45 6.84 -5.77 -7.37
C VAL A 45 5.74 -4.72 -7.24
N ALA A 46 4.71 -4.99 -6.46
CA ALA A 46 3.58 -4.07 -6.28
C ALA A 46 3.75 -3.23 -5.01
N GLY A 47 3.56 -1.93 -5.13
CA GLY A 47 3.74 -0.98 -4.05
C GLY A 47 2.44 -0.57 -3.36
N VAL A 48 2.53 -0.35 -2.04
CA VAL A 48 1.43 0.15 -1.21
C VAL A 48 1.88 1.38 -0.42
N PRO A 49 0.95 2.30 -0.07
CA PRO A 49 1.28 3.47 0.71
C PRO A 49 1.24 3.17 2.21
N PHE A 50 2.20 3.73 2.95
CA PHE A 50 2.18 3.75 4.42
C PHE A 50 1.87 5.15 4.95
N TYR A 51 1.07 5.89 4.20
CA TYR A 51 0.61 7.25 4.53
C TYR A 51 -0.86 7.41 4.17
N GLY A 52 -1.48 8.45 4.68
CA GLY A 52 -2.82 8.86 4.29
C GLY A 52 -2.82 10.08 3.40
N VAL A 53 -3.89 10.27 2.64
CA VAL A 53 -4.14 11.47 1.83
C VAL A 53 -5.52 12.02 2.14
N THR A 54 -5.70 13.33 1.95
CA THR A 54 -6.99 13.97 2.18
C THR A 54 -8.05 13.44 1.22
N LYS A 55 -9.23 13.15 1.75
CA LYS A 55 -10.36 12.60 0.98
C LYS A 55 -10.93 13.59 -0.04
N ASP A 56 -10.80 14.88 0.22
CA ASP A 56 -11.27 15.96 -0.68
C ASP A 56 -10.35 16.22 -1.87
N ASN A 57 -9.32 15.41 -2.04
CA ASN A 57 -8.32 15.53 -3.11
C ASN A 57 -7.49 16.81 -3.07
N SER A 58 -7.37 17.45 -1.89
CA SER A 58 -6.47 18.62 -1.71
C SER A 58 -4.98 18.26 -1.76
N LYS A 59 -4.67 16.95 -1.92
CA LYS A 59 -3.33 16.39 -2.08
C LYS A 59 -2.42 16.57 -0.85
N LYS A 60 -2.99 16.79 0.32
CA LYS A 60 -2.25 16.75 1.57
C LYS A 60 -2.00 15.30 1.95
N THR A 61 -0.81 15.02 2.46
CA THR A 61 -0.42 13.69 2.93
C THR A 61 -0.05 13.76 4.41
N GLU A 62 -0.24 12.65 5.11
CA GLU A 62 0.14 12.51 6.51
C GLU A 62 0.65 11.10 6.77
N ALA A 63 1.69 10.99 7.60
CA ALA A 63 2.24 9.69 7.98
C ALA A 63 1.19 8.86 8.74
N TYR A 64 1.15 7.56 8.47
CA TYR A 64 0.28 6.65 9.21
C TYR A 64 0.56 6.67 10.73
N PHE A 65 1.84 6.76 11.14
CA PHE A 65 2.19 6.81 12.57
C PHE A 65 1.52 7.99 13.29
N SER A 66 1.27 9.11 12.60
CA SER A 66 0.60 10.28 13.21
C SER A 66 -0.81 9.93 13.67
N PHE A 67 -1.54 9.14 12.88
CA PHE A 67 -2.89 8.69 13.24
C PHE A 67 -2.88 7.77 14.45
N VAL A 68 -1.88 6.89 14.55
CA VAL A 68 -1.72 5.98 15.68
C VAL A 68 -1.35 6.74 16.95
N GLN A 69 -0.41 7.69 16.88
CA GLN A 69 0.02 8.50 18.02
C GLN A 69 -1.12 9.32 18.62
N GLU A 70 -2.05 9.79 17.80
CA GLU A 70 -3.25 10.51 18.26
C GLU A 70 -4.36 9.58 18.75
N GLY A 71 -4.13 8.26 18.77
CA GLY A 71 -5.12 7.29 19.23
C GLY A 71 -6.31 7.10 18.28
N LEU A 72 -6.17 7.47 17.02
CA LEU A 72 -7.27 7.46 16.04
C LEU A 72 -7.49 6.11 15.38
N ILE A 73 -6.52 5.20 15.47
CA ILE A 73 -6.61 3.86 14.88
C ILE A 73 -7.07 2.88 15.97
N THR A 74 -8.31 2.44 15.86
CA THR A 74 -8.96 1.58 16.85
C THR A 74 -9.12 0.13 16.40
N GLU A 75 -9.08 -0.12 15.10
CA GLU A 75 -9.26 -1.47 14.55
C GLU A 75 -8.48 -1.66 13.23
N PRO A 76 -8.09 -2.91 12.90
CA PRO A 76 -7.32 -3.20 11.68
C PRO A 76 -8.06 -2.92 10.37
N ALA A 77 -9.39 -2.95 10.39
CA ALA A 77 -10.22 -2.70 9.20
C ALA A 77 -10.40 -1.22 8.87
N GLN A 78 -9.92 -0.33 9.72
CA GLN A 78 -10.08 1.11 9.56
C GLN A 78 -9.19 1.65 8.43
N ASN A 79 -9.77 2.41 7.50
CA ASN A 79 -9.10 3.02 6.36
C ASN A 79 -9.38 4.52 6.22
N GLU A 80 -10.06 5.11 7.18
CA GLU A 80 -10.35 6.56 7.24
C GLU A 80 -10.17 7.08 8.65
N VAL A 81 -9.70 8.32 8.78
CA VAL A 81 -9.60 9.06 10.05
C VAL A 81 -9.93 10.53 9.82
N ILE A 82 -10.33 11.20 10.90
CA ILE A 82 -10.34 12.67 10.96
C ILE A 82 -9.11 13.07 11.79
N TYR A 83 -8.19 13.78 11.14
CA TYR A 83 -6.95 14.23 11.74
C TYR A 83 -6.80 15.74 11.52
N LYS A 84 -6.65 16.49 12.61
CA LYS A 84 -6.58 17.96 12.58
C LYS A 84 -7.69 18.61 11.75
N GLY A 85 -8.92 18.10 11.91
CA GLY A 85 -10.12 18.63 11.25
C GLY A 85 -10.30 18.21 9.79
N GLU A 86 -9.40 17.40 9.22
CA GLU A 86 -9.49 16.92 7.83
C GLU A 86 -9.67 15.42 7.78
N LYS A 87 -10.47 14.93 6.84
CA LYS A 87 -10.66 13.51 6.62
C LYS A 87 -9.55 12.98 5.71
N TYR A 88 -8.83 11.96 6.20
CA TYR A 88 -7.80 11.24 5.46
C TYR A 88 -8.26 9.83 5.13
N VAL A 89 -7.88 9.33 3.96
CA VAL A 89 -7.95 7.92 3.60
C VAL A 89 -6.55 7.33 3.62
N PHE A 90 -6.45 6.08 4.02
CA PHE A 90 -5.19 5.34 4.09
C PHE A 90 -5.47 3.84 3.94
N ASP A 91 -4.41 3.05 3.78
CA ASP A 91 -4.52 1.60 3.87
C ASP A 91 -4.26 1.15 5.30
N GLY A 92 -5.30 0.73 6.02
CA GLY A 92 -5.16 0.08 7.31
C GLY A 92 -4.57 -1.32 7.19
N GLN A 93 -4.30 -1.98 8.33
CA GLN A 93 -3.64 -3.29 8.32
C GLN A 93 -4.38 -4.33 7.48
N ASP A 94 -5.71 -4.36 7.53
CA ASP A 94 -6.50 -5.34 6.75
C ASP A 94 -6.40 -5.06 5.24
N ASN A 95 -6.37 -3.80 4.81
CA ASN A 95 -6.13 -3.46 3.40
C ASN A 95 -4.72 -3.87 2.96
N ILE A 96 -3.72 -3.63 3.79
CA ILE A 96 -2.34 -4.06 3.50
C ILE A 96 -2.29 -5.59 3.35
N ARG A 97 -2.93 -6.34 4.24
CA ARG A 97 -3.01 -7.81 4.12
C ARG A 97 -3.72 -8.24 2.83
N THR A 98 -4.84 -7.62 2.51
CA THR A 98 -5.61 -7.95 1.29
C THR A 98 -4.79 -7.69 0.02
N LYS A 99 -4.14 -6.54 -0.07
CA LYS A 99 -3.28 -6.18 -1.21
C LYS A 99 -2.06 -7.11 -1.33
N THR A 100 -1.45 -7.46 -0.21
CA THR A 100 -0.31 -8.39 -0.16
C THR A 100 -0.74 -9.79 -0.61
N ARG A 101 -1.84 -10.30 -0.10
CA ARG A 101 -2.39 -11.60 -0.50
C ARG A 101 -2.70 -11.64 -1.99
N TYR A 102 -3.33 -10.59 -2.50
CA TYR A 102 -3.63 -10.49 -3.93
C TYR A 102 -2.36 -10.55 -4.79
N ALA A 103 -1.32 -9.81 -4.42
CA ALA A 103 -0.04 -9.83 -5.14
C ALA A 103 0.58 -11.25 -5.15
N MET A 104 0.52 -11.95 -4.02
CA MET A 104 1.01 -13.34 -3.91
C MET A 104 0.20 -14.31 -4.76
N GLU A 105 -1.13 -14.19 -4.74
CA GLU A 105 -2.03 -15.03 -5.55
C GLU A 105 -1.80 -14.83 -7.06
N GLN A 106 -1.46 -13.61 -7.48
CA GLN A 106 -1.08 -13.32 -8.86
C GLN A 106 0.31 -13.84 -9.24
N GLY A 107 1.10 -14.31 -8.27
CA GLY A 107 2.46 -14.80 -8.50
C GLY A 107 3.48 -13.70 -8.74
N LEU A 108 3.26 -12.50 -8.18
CA LEU A 108 4.20 -11.40 -8.30
C LEU A 108 5.51 -11.69 -7.55
N LYS A 109 6.58 -10.99 -7.90
CA LYS A 109 7.89 -11.12 -7.27
C LYS A 109 7.88 -10.72 -5.80
N GLY A 110 7.08 -9.72 -5.44
CA GLY A 110 7.02 -9.25 -4.05
C GLY A 110 6.24 -7.95 -3.91
N MET A 111 6.40 -7.35 -2.73
CA MET A 111 5.75 -6.12 -2.33
C MET A 111 6.79 -5.03 -2.03
N MET A 112 6.38 -3.79 -2.21
CA MET A 112 7.14 -2.60 -1.84
C MET A 112 6.21 -1.66 -1.06
N SER A 113 6.77 -0.90 -0.14
CA SER A 113 6.02 0.13 0.59
C SER A 113 6.66 1.51 0.44
N TRP A 114 5.84 2.53 0.46
CA TRP A 114 6.29 3.91 0.58
C TRP A 114 5.61 4.55 1.79
N ASP A 115 6.35 4.87 2.86
CA ASP A 115 7.70 4.35 3.11
C ASP A 115 7.83 3.92 4.58
N LEU A 116 8.95 3.36 4.93
CA LEU A 116 9.18 2.87 6.30
C LEU A 116 9.17 4.00 7.34
N ALA A 117 9.56 5.21 6.95
CA ALA A 117 9.58 6.37 7.86
C ALA A 117 8.19 6.85 8.25
N THR A 118 7.15 6.46 7.53
CA THR A 118 5.75 6.84 7.81
C THR A 118 4.97 5.77 8.56
N ASP A 119 5.56 4.60 8.78
CA ASP A 119 4.99 3.50 9.57
C ASP A 119 5.48 3.58 11.02
N LEU A 120 5.06 2.63 11.83
CA LEU A 120 5.52 2.36 13.18
C LEU A 120 6.67 1.34 13.15
N PRO A 121 7.45 1.22 14.23
CA PRO A 121 8.41 0.13 14.36
C PRO A 121 7.78 -1.25 14.16
N LEU A 122 8.53 -2.19 13.61
CA LEU A 122 8.03 -3.52 13.23
C LEU A 122 7.45 -4.31 14.42
N ASP A 123 7.93 -4.05 15.62
CA ASP A 123 7.45 -4.69 16.86
C ASP A 123 6.14 -4.09 17.38
N ASP A 124 5.72 -2.93 16.89
CA ASP A 124 4.42 -2.35 17.23
C ASP A 124 3.29 -3.18 16.62
N SER A 125 2.25 -3.47 17.43
CA SER A 125 1.10 -4.26 16.99
C SER A 125 0.32 -3.63 15.84
N LYS A 126 0.43 -2.33 15.64
CA LYS A 126 -0.27 -1.56 14.61
C LYS A 126 0.58 -1.27 13.37
N SER A 127 1.83 -1.75 13.32
CA SER A 127 2.70 -1.56 12.15
C SER A 127 2.08 -2.14 10.88
N LEU A 128 2.12 -1.37 9.80
CA LEU A 128 1.66 -1.82 8.48
C LEU A 128 2.65 -2.82 7.87
N LEU A 129 3.95 -2.59 8.05
CA LEU A 129 4.97 -3.53 7.61
C LEU A 129 4.82 -4.89 8.28
N LYS A 130 4.49 -4.90 9.58
CA LYS A 130 4.20 -6.14 10.30
C LYS A 130 3.06 -6.91 9.65
N ALA A 131 1.96 -6.23 9.32
CA ALA A 131 0.82 -6.84 8.63
C ALA A 131 1.22 -7.43 7.27
N MET A 132 2.03 -6.72 6.50
CA MET A 132 2.56 -7.20 5.21
C MET A 132 3.43 -8.45 5.39
N VAL A 133 4.39 -8.41 6.31
CA VAL A 133 5.33 -9.52 6.54
C VAL A 133 4.61 -10.77 7.03
N GLU A 134 3.64 -10.63 7.94
CA GLU A 134 2.82 -11.75 8.43
C GLU A 134 2.07 -12.43 7.27
N GLU A 135 1.52 -11.65 6.34
CA GLU A 135 0.81 -12.18 5.18
C GLU A 135 1.76 -12.87 4.18
N LEU A 136 2.95 -12.30 3.95
CA LEU A 136 3.96 -12.88 3.06
C LEU A 136 4.50 -14.24 3.57
N ARG A 137 4.44 -14.47 4.88
CA ARG A 137 4.94 -15.70 5.51
C ARG A 137 3.90 -16.83 5.59
N LYS A 138 2.68 -16.57 5.23
CA LYS A 138 1.65 -17.59 5.14
C LYS A 138 1.88 -18.45 3.86
#